data_1a389766af6f66999150552742c0fd0a
#
_entry.id   1a389766af6f66999150552742c0fd0a
#
_cell.length_a   1.000
_cell.length_b   1.000
_cell.length_c   1.000
_cell.angle_alpha   90.00
_cell.angle_beta   90.00
_cell.angle_gamma   90.00
#
_symmetry.space_group_name_H-M   'P 1'
#
loop_
_entity.id
_entity.type
_entity.pdbx_description
1 polymer ?
#
loop_
_entity_poly.entity_id
_entity_poly.type
_entity_poly.pdbx_seq_one_letter_code
_entity_poly.pdbx_strand_id
1 'polypeptide(L)'
;MKKFIYIVISFLLVSCSSNALKKTIILSKASPNYVNWLMDSNFSIVNAYDCNNIDSILLLADGIVLTGGEDINPLMYGDSSNLLLCEAMDFRRDTIEKKLFDFALSKQIPFVGICRGMQMMNVAHGGTLYGDIPTELGDSVVHRNNGEVMHDILVTCKNYDYVSMIFPQLSI
;
A
#
# COMPACT_ATOMS: atom_id res chain seq x y z
N MET A 1 77.26 2.33 -5.80
CA MET A 1 76.11 2.67 -6.72
C MET A 1 74.86 1.99 -6.15
N LYS A 2 74.01 2.72 -5.48
CA LYS A 2 72.76 2.21 -4.89
C LYS A 2 71.63 2.39 -5.91
N LYS A 3 71.02 1.27 -6.38
CA LYS A 3 69.85 1.32 -7.27
C LYS A 3 68.60 1.52 -6.42
N PHE A 4 67.95 2.67 -6.61
CA PHE A 4 66.61 2.92 -6.05
C PHE A 4 65.58 2.21 -6.91
N ILE A 5 64.89 1.23 -6.30
CA ILE A 5 63.71 0.57 -6.89
C ILE A 5 62.53 1.35 -6.46
N TYR A 6 61.87 2.04 -7.42
CA TYR A 6 60.59 2.70 -7.21
C TYR A 6 59.44 1.66 -7.38
N ILE A 7 58.84 1.28 -6.26
CA ILE A 7 57.60 0.48 -6.30
C ILE A 7 56.46 1.47 -6.56
N VAL A 8 55.92 1.43 -7.78
CA VAL A 8 54.67 2.15 -8.12
C VAL A 8 53.54 1.27 -7.61
N ILE A 9 52.97 1.63 -6.45
CA ILE A 9 51.71 1.04 -5.97
C ILE A 9 50.59 1.72 -6.73
N SER A 10 50.08 1.05 -7.76
CA SER A 10 48.85 1.44 -8.46
C SER A 10 47.67 1.12 -7.55
N PHE A 11 47.15 2.15 -6.89
CA PHE A 11 45.87 2.08 -6.19
C PHE A 11 44.77 1.97 -7.25
N LEU A 12 44.30 0.77 -7.53
CA LEU A 12 43.01 0.53 -8.23
C LEU A 12 41.89 1.01 -7.32
N LEU A 13 41.45 2.24 -7.50
CA LEU A 13 40.18 2.72 -6.97
C LEU A 13 39.09 1.92 -7.69
N VAL A 14 38.70 0.79 -7.10
CA VAL A 14 37.47 0.13 -7.45
C VAL A 14 36.35 1.07 -6.97
N SER A 15 35.87 1.91 -7.88
CA SER A 15 34.66 2.66 -7.69
C SER A 15 33.52 1.64 -7.58
N CYS A 16 33.24 1.23 -6.35
CA CYS A 16 32.03 0.47 -6.04
C CYS A 16 30.87 1.45 -6.16
N SER A 17 30.31 1.61 -7.37
CA SER A 17 29.00 2.20 -7.52
C SER A 17 28.05 1.25 -6.80
N SER A 18 27.65 1.62 -5.59
CA SER A 18 26.57 0.96 -4.87
C SER A 18 25.29 1.22 -5.70
N ASN A 19 24.98 0.30 -6.62
CA ASN A 19 23.62 0.16 -7.10
C ASN A 19 22.80 -0.24 -5.86
N ALA A 20 22.26 0.75 -5.16
CA ALA A 20 21.30 0.51 -4.11
C ALA A 20 20.17 -0.32 -4.74
N LEU A 21 20.00 -1.55 -4.25
CA LEU A 21 18.91 -2.41 -4.71
C LEU A 21 17.62 -1.64 -4.50
N LYS A 22 16.87 -1.45 -5.60
CA LYS A 22 15.57 -0.80 -5.53
C LYS A 22 14.65 -1.60 -4.62
N LYS A 23 13.98 -0.92 -3.72
CA LYS A 23 12.96 -1.55 -2.88
C LYS A 23 11.73 -1.89 -3.71
N THR A 24 11.17 -3.06 -3.49
CA THR A 24 9.99 -3.54 -4.21
C THR A 24 8.72 -3.20 -3.45
N ILE A 25 7.86 -2.41 -4.07
CA ILE A 25 6.53 -2.09 -3.57
C ILE A 25 5.49 -2.89 -4.36
N ILE A 26 4.69 -3.68 -3.64
CA ILE A 26 3.59 -4.41 -4.24
C ILE A 26 2.31 -3.58 -4.12
N LEU A 27 1.69 -3.26 -5.26
CA LEU A 27 0.34 -2.70 -5.33
C LEU A 27 -0.67 -3.84 -5.46
N SER A 28 -1.76 -3.79 -4.71
CA SER A 28 -2.83 -4.81 -4.83
C SER A 28 -3.46 -4.79 -6.22
N LYS A 29 -3.77 -3.60 -6.74
CA LYS A 29 -4.24 -3.36 -8.12
C LYS A 29 -3.67 -2.02 -8.59
N ALA A 30 -2.74 -2.05 -9.52
CA ALA A 30 -2.08 -0.84 -10.00
C ALA A 30 -3.02 0.00 -10.87
N SER A 31 -2.94 1.31 -10.70
CA SER A 31 -3.47 2.30 -11.64
C SER A 31 -2.40 3.37 -11.90
N PRO A 32 -2.53 4.16 -12.98
CA PRO A 32 -1.56 5.21 -13.30
C PRO A 32 -1.30 6.18 -12.13
N ASN A 33 -2.34 6.54 -11.36
CA ASN A 33 -2.21 7.46 -10.23
C ASN A 33 -1.32 6.89 -9.12
N TYR A 34 -1.51 5.61 -8.75
CA TYR A 34 -0.69 4.95 -7.73
C TYR A 34 0.74 4.72 -8.21
N VAL A 35 0.91 4.35 -9.48
CA VAL A 35 2.23 4.16 -10.08
C VAL A 35 2.99 5.50 -10.08
N ASN A 36 2.35 6.58 -10.53
CA ASN A 36 2.95 7.91 -10.58
C ASN A 36 3.29 8.45 -9.19
N TRP A 37 2.42 8.21 -8.20
CA TRP A 37 2.67 8.60 -6.81
C TRP A 37 3.91 7.93 -6.21
N LEU A 38 4.14 6.66 -6.57
CA LEU A 38 5.29 5.89 -6.09
C LEU A 38 6.49 5.93 -7.04
N MET A 39 6.40 6.68 -8.14
CA MET A 39 7.46 6.74 -9.15
C MET A 39 8.66 7.52 -8.61
N ASP A 40 9.43 6.86 -7.76
CA ASP A 40 10.74 7.28 -7.31
C ASP A 40 11.79 6.33 -7.92
N SER A 41 12.98 6.87 -8.19
CA SER A 41 14.12 6.10 -8.69
C SER A 41 14.50 4.91 -7.80
N ASN A 42 14.09 4.92 -6.53
CA ASN A 42 14.44 3.92 -5.53
C ASN A 42 13.42 2.77 -5.41
N PHE A 43 12.26 2.84 -6.10
CA PHE A 43 11.23 1.81 -6.03
C PHE A 43 11.11 1.01 -7.33
N SER A 44 10.85 -0.29 -7.18
CA SER A 44 10.35 -1.20 -8.21
C SER A 44 8.91 -1.53 -7.87
N ILE A 45 7.97 -1.33 -8.80
CA ILE A 45 6.55 -1.52 -8.56
C ILE A 45 6.09 -2.83 -9.20
N VAL A 46 5.38 -3.64 -8.42
CA VAL A 46 4.77 -4.90 -8.87
C VAL A 46 3.25 -4.81 -8.70
N ASN A 47 2.50 -5.11 -9.77
CA ASN A 47 1.05 -5.19 -9.73
C ASN A 47 0.61 -6.62 -9.37
N ALA A 48 0.11 -6.83 -8.16
CA ALA A 48 -0.32 -8.14 -7.70
C ALA A 48 -1.51 -8.67 -8.50
N TYR A 49 -2.40 -7.77 -8.95
CA TYR A 49 -3.59 -8.15 -9.70
C TYR A 49 -3.28 -8.86 -11.02
N ASP A 50 -2.17 -8.52 -11.67
CA ASP A 50 -1.75 -9.14 -12.92
C ASP A 50 -0.94 -10.44 -12.73
N CYS A 51 -0.59 -10.76 -11.47
CA CYS A 51 0.20 -11.94 -11.18
C CYS A 51 -0.67 -13.19 -11.08
N ASN A 52 -0.23 -14.27 -11.73
CA ASN A 52 -0.88 -15.59 -11.62
C ASN A 52 -0.51 -16.31 -10.31
N ASN A 53 0.66 -16.03 -9.76
CA ASN A 53 1.14 -16.60 -8.51
C ASN A 53 1.56 -15.51 -7.54
N ILE A 54 0.68 -15.23 -6.58
CA ILE A 54 0.92 -14.21 -5.56
C ILE A 54 2.09 -14.60 -4.65
N ASP A 55 2.26 -15.89 -4.32
CA ASP A 55 3.33 -16.32 -3.41
C ASP A 55 4.72 -15.98 -3.94
N SER A 56 4.91 -16.00 -5.27
CA SER A 56 6.20 -15.69 -5.86
C SER A 56 6.60 -14.22 -5.70
N ILE A 57 5.64 -13.30 -5.67
CA ILE A 57 5.92 -11.86 -5.52
C ILE A 57 6.00 -11.42 -4.07
N LEU A 58 5.32 -12.14 -3.15
CA LEU A 58 5.34 -11.82 -1.73
C LEU A 58 6.76 -11.79 -1.16
N LEU A 59 7.61 -12.73 -1.58
CA LEU A 59 9.00 -12.83 -1.13
C LEU A 59 9.89 -11.66 -1.58
N LEU A 60 9.41 -10.86 -2.54
CA LEU A 60 10.12 -9.70 -3.06
C LEU A 60 9.71 -8.40 -2.36
N ALA A 61 8.67 -8.43 -1.52
CA ALA A 61 8.06 -7.24 -0.97
C ALA A 61 8.92 -6.56 0.10
N ASP A 62 9.28 -5.30 -0.14
CA ASP A 62 9.79 -4.38 0.88
C ASP A 62 8.66 -3.50 1.45
N GLY A 63 7.54 -3.38 0.73
CA GLY A 63 6.34 -2.67 1.14
C GLY A 63 5.12 -3.11 0.34
N ILE A 64 3.93 -2.91 0.90
CA ILE A 64 2.65 -3.29 0.29
C ILE A 64 1.68 -2.12 0.35
N VAL A 65 0.99 -1.84 -0.77
CA VAL A 65 -0.09 -0.84 -0.83
C VAL A 65 -1.36 -1.52 -1.31
N LEU A 66 -2.36 -1.54 -0.44
CA LEU A 66 -3.72 -1.91 -0.78
C LEU A 66 -4.43 -0.68 -1.33
N THR A 67 -4.76 -0.70 -2.61
CA THR A 67 -5.26 0.47 -3.34
C THR A 67 -6.78 0.65 -3.23
N GLY A 68 -7.29 1.82 -3.59
CA GLY A 68 -8.72 2.11 -3.67
C GLY A 68 -9.42 1.36 -4.82
N GLY A 69 -10.74 1.32 -4.81
CA GLY A 69 -11.53 0.69 -5.87
C GLY A 69 -12.90 0.19 -5.43
N GLU A 70 -13.34 -0.90 -6.02
CA GLU A 70 -14.63 -1.55 -5.91
C GLU A 70 -14.97 -1.97 -4.48
N ASP A 71 -16.24 -2.28 -4.18
CA ASP A 71 -16.67 -2.71 -2.86
C ASP A 71 -16.10 -4.08 -2.47
N ILE A 72 -15.93 -4.28 -1.17
CA ILE A 72 -15.52 -5.56 -0.61
C ILE A 72 -16.75 -6.47 -0.48
N ASN A 73 -16.60 -7.73 -0.84
CA ASN A 73 -17.67 -8.70 -0.70
C ASN A 73 -18.15 -8.80 0.77
N PRO A 74 -19.42 -8.47 1.05
CA PRO A 74 -19.99 -8.52 2.41
C PRO A 74 -19.89 -9.86 3.10
N LEU A 75 -19.81 -10.94 2.34
CA LEU A 75 -19.62 -12.28 2.92
C LEU A 75 -18.27 -12.43 3.64
N MET A 76 -17.28 -11.59 3.33
CA MET A 76 -15.99 -11.61 4.02
C MET A 76 -16.08 -11.12 5.47
N TYR A 77 -17.09 -10.30 5.79
CA TYR A 77 -17.33 -9.80 7.16
C TYR A 77 -18.67 -10.27 7.74
N GLY A 78 -19.27 -11.31 7.12
CA GLY A 78 -20.42 -12.03 7.68
C GLY A 78 -21.75 -11.30 7.53
N ASP A 79 -21.85 -10.30 6.66
CA ASP A 79 -23.06 -9.53 6.47
C ASP A 79 -23.64 -9.69 5.05
N SER A 80 -24.44 -10.74 4.86
CA SER A 80 -25.09 -11.02 3.58
C SER A 80 -26.17 -10.00 3.21
N SER A 81 -26.69 -9.22 4.16
CA SER A 81 -27.71 -8.20 3.86
C SER A 81 -27.14 -7.05 3.03
N ASN A 82 -25.86 -6.74 3.20
CA ASN A 82 -25.18 -5.70 2.45
C ASN A 82 -24.92 -6.05 0.96
N LEU A 83 -25.14 -7.31 0.55
CA LEU A 83 -24.99 -7.70 -0.86
C LEU A 83 -25.88 -6.89 -1.82
N LEU A 84 -27.04 -6.43 -1.35
CA LEU A 84 -27.95 -5.61 -2.16
C LEU A 84 -27.58 -4.12 -2.20
N LEU A 85 -26.71 -3.69 -1.30
CA LEU A 85 -26.27 -2.30 -1.17
C LEU A 85 -24.93 -2.05 -1.89
N CYS A 86 -24.11 -3.10 -2.02
CA CYS A 86 -22.83 -3.01 -2.71
C CYS A 86 -23.01 -2.89 -4.23
N GLU A 87 -22.17 -2.07 -4.84
CA GLU A 87 -22.08 -1.92 -6.30
C GLU A 87 -21.22 -3.05 -6.91
N ALA A 88 -20.17 -2.69 -7.65
CA ALA A 88 -19.28 -3.67 -8.24
C ALA A 88 -18.38 -4.33 -7.18
N MET A 89 -18.25 -5.64 -7.21
CA MET A 89 -17.35 -6.42 -6.34
C MET A 89 -16.35 -7.22 -7.18
N ASP A 90 -15.12 -7.32 -6.70
CA ASP A 90 -14.05 -8.08 -7.33
C ASP A 90 -13.52 -9.14 -6.35
N PHE A 91 -14.12 -10.33 -6.38
CA PHE A 91 -13.78 -11.45 -5.49
C PHE A 91 -12.32 -11.93 -5.62
N ARG A 92 -11.74 -11.82 -6.82
CA ARG A 92 -10.33 -12.13 -7.03
C ARG A 92 -9.45 -11.15 -6.28
N ARG A 93 -9.80 -9.87 -6.35
CA ARG A 93 -9.10 -8.81 -5.64
C ARG A 93 -9.21 -8.95 -4.13
N ASP A 94 -10.39 -9.30 -3.63
CA ASP A 94 -10.60 -9.59 -2.20
C ASP A 94 -9.61 -10.64 -1.70
N THR A 95 -9.50 -11.75 -2.44
CA THR A 95 -8.58 -12.84 -2.11
C THR A 95 -7.11 -12.40 -2.14
N ILE A 96 -6.72 -11.64 -3.16
CA ILE A 96 -5.36 -11.11 -3.31
C ILE A 96 -5.03 -10.19 -2.14
N GLU A 97 -5.89 -9.20 -1.86
CA GLU A 97 -5.63 -8.19 -0.84
C GLU A 97 -5.57 -8.78 0.57
N LYS A 98 -6.48 -9.72 0.88
CA LYS A 98 -6.41 -10.43 2.16
C LYS A 98 -5.08 -11.16 2.31
N LYS A 99 -4.62 -11.84 1.26
CA LYS A 99 -3.34 -12.56 1.28
C LYS A 99 -2.14 -11.63 1.43
N LEU A 100 -2.14 -10.50 0.72
CA LEU A 100 -1.12 -9.45 0.85
C LEU A 100 -1.05 -8.92 2.28
N PHE A 101 -2.21 -8.65 2.86
CA PHE A 101 -2.31 -8.11 4.21
C PHE A 101 -1.85 -9.12 5.28
N ASP A 102 -2.33 -10.36 5.22
CA ASP A 102 -1.90 -11.43 6.14
C ASP A 102 -0.38 -11.64 6.09
N PHE A 103 0.20 -11.59 4.89
CA PHE A 103 1.64 -11.70 4.70
C PHE A 103 2.38 -10.50 5.31
N ALA A 104 1.90 -9.27 5.06
CA ALA A 104 2.50 -8.06 5.61
C ALA A 104 2.57 -8.11 7.14
N LEU A 105 1.47 -8.51 7.79
CA LEU A 105 1.41 -8.69 9.24
C LEU A 105 2.39 -9.77 9.73
N SER A 106 2.36 -10.94 9.10
CA SER A 106 3.19 -12.08 9.53
C SER A 106 4.68 -11.83 9.40
N LYS A 107 5.09 -11.00 8.43
CA LYS A 107 6.50 -10.68 8.13
C LYS A 107 6.91 -9.29 8.60
N GLN A 108 6.01 -8.54 9.21
CA GLN A 108 6.23 -7.15 9.66
C GLN A 108 6.71 -6.24 8.52
N ILE A 109 6.16 -6.45 7.32
CA ILE A 109 6.43 -5.60 6.17
C ILE A 109 5.59 -4.34 6.27
N PRO A 110 6.15 -3.14 6.04
CA PRO A 110 5.38 -1.90 5.98
C PRO A 110 4.24 -1.98 4.96
N PHE A 111 3.06 -1.53 5.35
CA PHE A 111 1.90 -1.52 4.45
C PHE A 111 1.02 -0.30 4.66
N VAL A 112 0.28 0.08 3.61
CA VAL A 112 -0.68 1.17 3.60
C VAL A 112 -1.96 0.71 2.91
N GLY A 113 -3.10 1.03 3.50
CA GLY A 113 -4.43 0.85 2.89
C GLY A 113 -5.04 2.21 2.53
N ILE A 114 -5.49 2.37 1.29
CA ILE A 114 -6.10 3.60 0.77
C ILE A 114 -7.54 3.30 0.36
N CYS A 115 -8.52 4.04 0.92
CA CYS A 115 -9.95 3.87 0.66
C CYS A 115 -10.36 2.40 0.87
N ARG A 116 -10.69 1.67 -0.19
CA ARG A 116 -10.98 0.24 -0.15
C ARG A 116 -9.90 -0.57 0.57
N GLY A 117 -8.62 -0.24 0.37
CA GLY A 117 -7.54 -0.94 1.05
C GLY A 117 -7.60 -0.78 2.58
N MET A 118 -7.99 0.38 3.09
CA MET A 118 -8.24 0.59 4.52
C MET A 118 -9.45 -0.25 5.01
N GLN A 119 -10.50 -0.33 4.22
CA GLN A 119 -11.67 -1.17 4.50
C GLN A 119 -11.28 -2.66 4.56
N MET A 120 -10.46 -3.12 3.61
CA MET A 120 -9.95 -4.50 3.61
C MET A 120 -9.11 -4.79 4.86
N MET A 121 -8.29 -3.86 5.32
CA MET A 121 -7.54 -4.01 6.58
C MET A 121 -8.48 -4.19 7.78
N ASN A 122 -9.56 -3.40 7.85
CA ASN A 122 -10.58 -3.53 8.90
C ASN A 122 -11.25 -4.91 8.85
N VAL A 123 -11.70 -5.34 7.69
CA VAL A 123 -12.34 -6.66 7.48
C VAL A 123 -11.39 -7.80 7.81
N ALA A 124 -10.14 -7.72 7.37
CA ALA A 124 -9.13 -8.75 7.65
C ALA A 124 -8.80 -8.89 9.15
N HIS A 125 -9.03 -7.84 9.94
CA HIS A 125 -8.95 -7.85 11.41
C HIS A 125 -10.26 -8.28 12.10
N GLY A 126 -11.28 -8.70 11.34
CA GLY A 126 -12.58 -9.13 11.88
C GLY A 126 -13.58 -8.00 12.10
N GLY A 127 -13.30 -6.80 11.57
CA GLY A 127 -14.25 -5.68 11.55
C GLY A 127 -15.31 -5.84 10.46
N THR A 128 -16.37 -5.01 10.55
CA THR A 128 -17.47 -4.94 9.58
C THR A 128 -17.46 -3.59 8.87
N LEU A 129 -18.26 -3.48 7.81
CA LEU A 129 -18.45 -2.26 7.03
C LEU A 129 -19.95 -1.92 6.94
N TYR A 130 -20.25 -0.65 6.78
CA TYR A 130 -21.56 -0.23 6.28
C TYR A 130 -21.65 -0.58 4.80
N GLY A 131 -22.80 -1.13 4.37
CA GLY A 131 -23.02 -1.49 2.97
C GLY A 131 -23.19 -0.27 2.08
N ASP A 132 -23.93 0.73 2.58
CA ASP A 132 -24.06 2.05 1.93
C ASP A 132 -24.26 3.12 3.01
N ILE A 133 -23.34 4.07 3.08
CA ILE A 133 -23.33 5.10 4.12
C ILE A 133 -24.61 5.98 4.10
N PRO A 134 -25.06 6.51 2.94
CA PRO A 134 -26.30 7.27 2.89
C PRO A 134 -27.52 6.48 3.36
N THR A 135 -27.64 5.24 2.96
CA THR A 135 -28.77 4.37 3.32
C THR A 135 -28.80 4.06 4.82
N GLU A 136 -27.64 3.81 5.42
CA GLU A 136 -27.56 3.34 6.81
C GLU A 136 -27.39 4.48 7.82
N LEU A 137 -26.69 5.57 7.45
CA LEU A 137 -26.37 6.69 8.33
C LEU A 137 -27.11 7.99 7.95
N GLY A 138 -27.84 8.00 6.82
CA GLY A 138 -28.54 9.16 6.29
C GLY A 138 -27.61 10.16 5.60
N ASP A 139 -28.20 11.22 5.05
CA ASP A 139 -27.52 12.22 4.20
C ASP A 139 -26.62 13.20 4.99
N SER A 140 -26.51 13.05 6.31
CA SER A 140 -25.65 13.91 7.14
C SER A 140 -24.17 13.66 6.92
N VAL A 141 -23.80 12.52 6.33
CA VAL A 141 -22.40 12.15 6.03
C VAL A 141 -22.20 12.18 4.52
N VAL A 142 -21.66 13.28 4.02
CA VAL A 142 -21.41 13.44 2.58
C VAL A 142 -20.00 12.96 2.27
N HIS A 143 -19.86 11.75 1.69
CA HIS A 143 -18.58 11.22 1.22
C HIS A 143 -18.38 11.35 -0.29
N ARG A 144 -19.44 11.52 -1.06
CA ARG A 144 -19.39 11.73 -2.51
C ARG A 144 -20.25 12.93 -2.85
N ASN A 145 -19.70 13.87 -3.57
CA ASN A 145 -20.39 14.98 -4.19
C ASN A 145 -19.78 15.19 -5.57
N ASN A 146 -20.45 15.95 -6.45
CA ASN A 146 -19.94 16.30 -7.78
C ASN A 146 -18.69 17.21 -7.78
N GLY A 147 -18.02 17.36 -6.64
CA GLY A 147 -16.80 18.13 -6.41
C GLY A 147 -15.91 17.50 -5.35
N GLU A 148 -14.85 18.18 -4.96
CA GLU A 148 -13.99 17.78 -3.86
C GLU A 148 -14.76 17.81 -2.55
N VAL A 149 -14.73 16.72 -1.80
CA VAL A 149 -15.25 16.63 -0.45
C VAL A 149 -14.09 16.69 0.52
N MET A 150 -14.05 17.71 1.33
CA MET A 150 -13.04 17.91 2.36
C MET A 150 -13.63 17.59 3.72
N HIS A 151 -12.90 16.84 4.54
CA HIS A 151 -13.27 16.55 5.92
C HIS A 151 -12.14 16.95 6.84
N ASP A 152 -12.48 17.53 7.97
CA ASP A 152 -11.53 17.71 9.06
C ASP A 152 -11.21 16.36 9.67
N ILE A 153 -9.93 16.11 9.91
CA ILE A 153 -9.47 14.90 10.57
C ILE A 153 -8.83 15.26 11.90
N LEU A 154 -9.17 14.51 12.95
CA LEU A 154 -8.49 14.59 14.24
C LEU A 154 -7.51 13.44 14.36
N VAL A 155 -6.21 13.77 14.44
CA VAL A 155 -5.18 12.76 14.69
C VAL A 155 -5.14 12.46 16.19
N THR A 156 -5.58 11.27 16.56
CA THR A 156 -5.65 10.83 17.96
C THR A 156 -4.45 10.01 18.42
N CYS A 157 -3.54 9.65 17.51
CA CYS A 157 -2.36 8.86 17.80
C CYS A 157 -1.23 9.70 18.38
N LYS A 158 -0.60 9.22 19.48
CA LYS A 158 0.51 9.92 20.13
C LYS A 158 1.86 9.79 19.40
N ASN A 159 1.99 8.87 18.43
CA ASN A 159 3.19 8.66 17.64
C ASN A 159 3.11 9.43 16.32
N TYR A 160 3.27 10.74 16.38
CA TYR A 160 3.23 11.64 15.23
C TYR A 160 4.29 11.33 14.16
N ASP A 161 5.41 10.72 14.54
CA ASP A 161 6.52 10.41 13.62
C ASP A 161 6.06 9.52 12.44
N TYR A 162 5.08 8.64 12.66
CA TYR A 162 4.54 7.78 11.60
C TYR A 162 3.64 8.55 10.62
N VAL A 163 2.84 9.50 11.13
CA VAL A 163 1.91 10.31 10.31
C VAL A 163 2.69 11.35 9.50
N SER A 164 3.69 12.00 10.10
CA SER A 164 4.54 12.97 9.41
C SER A 164 5.44 12.35 8.34
N MET A 165 5.84 11.06 8.48
CA MET A 165 6.57 10.33 7.45
C MET A 165 5.72 9.98 6.22
N ILE A 166 4.41 9.72 6.41
CA ILE A 166 3.50 9.34 5.34
C ILE A 166 2.83 10.56 4.70
N PHE A 167 2.57 11.60 5.49
CA PHE A 167 1.93 12.83 5.05
C PHE A 167 2.72 14.07 5.51
N PRO A 168 3.87 14.36 4.88
CA PRO A 168 4.71 15.50 5.28
C PRO A 168 4.03 16.86 5.12
N GLN A 169 2.85 16.93 4.51
CA GLN A 169 2.06 18.14 4.31
C GLN A 169 0.95 18.36 5.35
N LEU A 170 0.73 17.40 6.25
CA LEU A 170 -0.15 17.61 7.40
C LEU A 170 0.63 18.43 8.44
N SER A 171 0.53 19.75 8.35
CA SER A 171 0.91 20.63 9.45
C SER A 171 -0.08 20.40 10.59
N ILE A 172 0.41 19.85 11.69
CA ILE A 172 -0.31 19.69 12.96
C ILE A 172 -0.21 21.00 13.75
#